data_488297c913aab9dc3af552a205f5195d
#
_entry.id   488297c913aab9dc3af552a205f5195d
#
_cell.length_a   1.000
_cell.length_b   1.000
_cell.length_c   1.000
_cell.angle_alpha   90.00
_cell.angle_beta   90.00
_cell.angle_gamma   90.00
#
_symmetry.space_group_name_H-M   'P 1'
#
loop_
_entity.id
_entity.type
_entity.pdbx_description
1 polymer ?
#
loop_
_entity_poly.entity_id
_entity_poly.type
_entity_poly.pdbx_seq_one_letter_code
_entity_poly.pdbx_strand_id
1 'polypeptide(L)'
;MIDTEKCIGCQACVEICPFHAIDFLRDLWGEGRASVNADKCIKCGSCNRICPALNAELNAIPQTVSAAISNNHRNTGSSGGIFYEIASRFIRDGGVVYGAAFDENLKLIHQRATTYEELTPLCKSKYLHSDMDGVYSNLKNDLKSGKNIFFVGAPCQASAVKNLFANQYKSQLYIADFLCHGTGTQLVFNACIREEEKRRGGHITDFCFRAKTRKAEHSFSYTIECDGKKKTISGYDFEFPYYYSFLKYTIFNGACYSCPYAQNARVGDITLGDFWGIKHYNSSLDDRDGVSMLAVNSEKGKHLFDLAQDSCKVHSYALHIAAEHNQSYREPEPYPVKRHELIKILEKDGASALVRAMSCPDIKKNLLWARMPDIIKRIYQKMKGHI
;
A
#
# COMPACT_ATOMS: atom_id res chain seq x y z
N MET A 1 22.16 19.51 2.80
CA MET A 1 21.36 18.85 3.87
C MET A 1 20.08 18.37 3.23
N ILE A 2 19.48 17.32 3.76
CA ILE A 2 18.19 16.78 3.27
C ILE A 2 17.12 17.86 3.42
N ASP A 3 16.29 18.03 2.39
CA ASP A 3 15.08 18.84 2.49
C ASP A 3 14.02 18.04 3.31
N THR A 4 13.89 18.40 4.58
CA THR A 4 12.99 17.70 5.51
C THR A 4 11.51 18.02 5.24
N GLU A 5 11.20 19.09 4.50
CA GLU A 5 9.82 19.44 4.13
C GLU A 5 9.27 18.48 3.06
N LYS A 6 10.14 18.02 2.16
CA LYS A 6 9.79 17.02 1.13
C LYS A 6 9.97 15.57 1.58
N CYS A 7 10.26 15.34 2.86
CA CYS A 7 10.53 14.02 3.37
C CYS A 7 9.29 13.10 3.25
N ILE A 8 9.46 11.97 2.58
CA ILE A 8 8.43 10.93 2.37
C ILE A 8 8.51 9.79 3.39
N GLY A 9 9.37 9.90 4.40
CA GLY A 9 9.47 8.93 5.50
C GLY A 9 10.10 7.58 5.14
N CYS A 10 10.87 7.46 4.06
CA CYS A 10 11.42 6.18 3.59
C CYS A 10 12.61 5.65 4.40
N GLN A 11 13.23 6.45 5.28
CA GLN A 11 14.36 6.11 6.17
C GLN A 11 15.69 5.75 5.44
N ALA A 12 15.78 5.79 4.12
CA ALA A 12 17.00 5.43 3.39
C ALA A 12 18.22 6.28 3.77
N CYS A 13 18.00 7.56 4.11
CA CYS A 13 19.06 8.47 4.55
C CYS A 13 19.63 8.11 5.94
N VAL A 14 18.82 7.50 6.80
CA VAL A 14 19.28 6.98 8.10
C VAL A 14 20.26 5.84 7.87
N GLU A 15 19.88 4.86 7.01
CA GLU A 15 20.70 3.69 6.67
C GLU A 15 22.04 4.05 6.02
N ILE A 16 22.04 5.02 5.09
CA ILE A 16 23.25 5.34 4.31
C ILE A 16 24.26 6.20 5.10
N CYS A 17 23.85 6.79 6.23
CA CYS A 17 24.72 7.73 6.96
C CYS A 17 25.78 6.98 7.80
N PRO A 18 27.07 6.99 7.40
CA PRO A 18 28.11 6.25 8.11
C PRO A 18 28.49 6.87 9.47
N PHE A 19 28.00 8.09 9.74
CA PHE A 19 28.25 8.82 10.99
C PHE A 19 27.05 8.79 11.94
N HIS A 20 25.97 8.08 11.58
CA HIS A 20 24.73 8.06 12.34
C HIS A 20 24.26 9.47 12.75
N ALA A 21 24.37 10.41 11.80
CA ALA A 21 24.03 11.81 12.00
C ALA A 21 22.57 12.13 11.62
N ILE A 22 21.77 11.12 11.35
CA ILE A 22 20.37 11.30 10.92
C ILE A 22 19.47 10.44 11.80
N ASP A 23 18.62 11.11 12.56
CA ASP A 23 17.56 10.50 13.34
C ASP A 23 16.25 10.48 12.55
N PHE A 24 15.31 9.60 12.92
CA PHE A 24 13.98 9.53 12.33
C PHE A 24 12.94 9.85 13.39
N LEU A 25 12.40 11.06 13.32
CA LEU A 25 11.45 11.59 14.29
C LEU A 25 10.02 11.49 13.75
N ARG A 26 9.05 11.26 14.64
CA ARG A 26 7.63 11.25 14.30
C ARG A 26 6.93 12.43 14.98
N ASP A 27 6.10 13.11 14.20
CA ASP A 27 5.26 14.21 14.72
C ASP A 27 4.01 13.68 15.46
N LEU A 28 3.15 14.59 15.90
CA LEU A 28 1.91 14.27 16.61
C LEU A 28 0.93 13.44 15.77
N TRP A 29 0.96 13.58 14.43
CA TRP A 29 0.16 12.79 13.52
C TRP A 29 0.76 11.39 13.27
N GLY A 30 2.00 11.18 13.69
CA GLY A 30 2.78 9.96 13.47
C GLY A 30 3.53 9.94 12.14
N GLU A 31 3.62 11.08 11.42
CA GLU A 31 4.43 11.20 10.23
C GLU A 31 5.91 11.19 10.58
N GLY A 32 6.65 10.30 9.93
CA GLY A 32 8.08 10.19 10.15
C GLY A 32 8.88 11.11 9.23
N ARG A 33 9.86 11.83 9.79
CA ARG A 33 10.77 12.69 9.05
C ARG A 33 12.21 12.52 9.51
N ALA A 34 13.15 12.63 8.57
CA ALA A 34 14.56 12.65 8.89
C ALA A 34 14.93 13.96 9.61
N SER A 35 15.74 13.86 10.67
CA SER A 35 16.31 14.98 11.39
C SER A 35 17.83 14.86 11.41
N VAL A 36 18.55 15.90 11.00
CA VAL A 36 20.01 15.89 10.88
C VAL A 36 20.64 16.49 12.13
N ASN A 37 21.46 15.71 12.83
CA ASN A 37 22.32 16.20 13.90
C ASN A 37 23.53 16.93 13.30
N ALA A 38 23.56 18.26 13.45
CA ALA A 38 24.58 19.12 12.86
C ALA A 38 25.99 18.83 13.38
N ASP A 39 26.14 18.42 14.64
CA ASP A 39 27.44 18.16 15.29
C ASP A 39 28.08 16.87 14.77
N LYS A 40 27.30 15.90 14.31
CA LYS A 40 27.78 14.64 13.73
C LYS A 40 27.90 14.71 12.21
N CYS A 41 27.24 15.66 11.56
CA CYS A 41 27.13 15.73 10.09
C CYS A 41 28.36 16.36 9.44
N ILE A 42 29.13 15.58 8.70
CA ILE A 42 30.30 16.05 7.93
C ILE A 42 29.93 16.62 6.53
N LYS A 43 28.66 16.77 6.22
CA LYS A 43 28.14 17.34 4.95
C LYS A 43 28.59 16.59 3.69
N CYS A 44 28.81 15.28 3.74
CA CYS A 44 29.28 14.45 2.60
C CYS A 44 28.26 14.30 1.46
N GLY A 45 26.98 14.66 1.66
CA GLY A 45 25.91 14.64 0.67
C GLY A 45 25.36 13.26 0.30
N SER A 46 25.80 12.15 0.94
CA SER A 46 25.34 10.79 0.63
C SER A 46 23.83 10.64 0.76
N CYS A 47 23.25 11.21 1.80
CA CYS A 47 21.81 11.19 2.04
C CYS A 47 20.99 11.91 0.94
N ASN A 48 21.53 13.00 0.36
CA ASN A 48 20.86 13.70 -0.74
C ASN A 48 20.89 12.88 -2.03
N ARG A 49 22.01 12.22 -2.33
CA ARG A 49 22.17 11.42 -3.55
C ARG A 49 21.18 10.26 -3.63
N ILE A 50 20.87 9.64 -2.50
CA ILE A 50 19.95 8.48 -2.48
C ILE A 50 18.51 8.87 -2.16
N CYS A 51 18.22 10.13 -1.83
CA CYS A 51 16.90 10.56 -1.42
C CYS A 51 15.87 10.42 -2.55
N PRO A 52 14.85 9.57 -2.42
CA PRO A 52 13.87 9.35 -3.47
C PRO A 52 12.89 10.52 -3.65
N ALA A 53 12.80 11.43 -2.68
CA ALA A 53 12.03 12.67 -2.83
C ALA A 53 12.77 13.70 -3.74
N LEU A 54 14.08 13.58 -3.86
CA LEU A 54 14.93 14.46 -4.68
C LEU A 54 15.38 13.80 -5.99
N ASN A 55 15.57 12.48 -5.98
CA ASN A 55 16.14 11.70 -7.07
C ASN A 55 15.27 10.47 -7.33
N ALA A 56 14.21 10.64 -8.11
CA ALA A 56 13.35 9.56 -8.54
C ALA A 56 13.84 9.00 -9.89
N GLU A 57 14.41 7.79 -9.88
CA GLU A 57 14.74 7.07 -11.11
C GLU A 57 13.51 6.32 -11.62
N LEU A 58 12.87 6.84 -12.65
CA LEU A 58 11.69 6.28 -13.27
C LEU A 58 12.04 5.48 -14.54
N ASN A 59 11.31 4.42 -14.81
CA ASN A 59 11.40 3.66 -16.04
C ASN A 59 10.63 4.37 -17.17
N ALA A 60 10.84 3.94 -18.41
CA ALA A 60 10.04 4.38 -19.55
C ALA A 60 8.55 4.03 -19.34
N ILE A 61 7.67 4.87 -19.87
CA ILE A 61 6.22 4.66 -19.80
C ILE A 61 5.85 3.46 -20.68
N PRO A 62 5.21 2.40 -20.13
CA PRO A 62 4.80 1.26 -20.94
C PRO A 62 3.63 1.65 -21.88
N GLN A 63 3.62 1.07 -23.08
CA GLN A 63 2.53 1.31 -24.04
C GLN A 63 1.26 0.54 -23.66
N THR A 64 1.44 -0.63 -23.02
CA THR A 64 0.36 -1.55 -22.68
C THR A 64 0.45 -1.98 -21.23
N VAL A 65 -0.69 -2.37 -20.69
CA VAL A 65 -0.85 -2.99 -19.37
C VAL A 65 -1.69 -4.26 -19.51
N SER A 66 -1.57 -5.16 -18.54
CA SER A 66 -2.35 -6.40 -18.52
C SER A 66 -3.42 -6.36 -17.44
N ALA A 67 -4.64 -6.76 -17.80
CA ALA A 67 -5.64 -7.22 -16.85
C ALA A 67 -5.37 -8.69 -16.57
N ALA A 68 -5.12 -9.05 -15.31
CA ALA A 68 -4.71 -10.39 -14.93
C ALA A 68 -5.49 -10.93 -13.74
N ILE A 69 -5.91 -12.21 -13.85
CA ILE A 69 -6.63 -12.94 -12.81
C ILE A 69 -5.96 -14.28 -12.63
N SER A 70 -5.50 -14.59 -11.42
CA SER A 70 -4.99 -15.92 -11.05
C SER A 70 -6.10 -16.97 -11.18
N ASN A 71 -5.76 -18.12 -11.73
CA ASN A 71 -6.67 -19.26 -11.87
C ASN A 71 -7.03 -19.87 -10.49
N ASN A 72 -6.07 -19.87 -9.54
CA ASN A 72 -6.22 -20.61 -8.28
C ASN A 72 -6.13 -19.71 -7.03
N HIS A 73 -5.45 -18.56 -7.10
CA HIS A 73 -5.10 -17.74 -5.93
C HIS A 73 -5.72 -16.33 -5.96
N ARG A 74 -6.83 -16.12 -6.68
CA ARG A 74 -7.52 -14.83 -6.75
C ARG A 74 -7.90 -14.28 -5.36
N ASN A 75 -8.31 -15.17 -4.46
CA ASN A 75 -8.75 -14.80 -3.11
C ASN A 75 -7.59 -14.55 -2.12
N THR A 76 -6.37 -14.97 -2.45
CA THR A 76 -5.18 -14.68 -1.64
C THR A 76 -4.81 -13.19 -1.71
N GLY A 77 -5.08 -12.53 -2.84
CA GLY A 77 -4.85 -11.09 -3.02
C GLY A 77 -6.09 -10.22 -2.76
N SER A 78 -5.89 -8.91 -2.70
CA SER A 78 -6.97 -7.91 -2.69
C SER A 78 -7.66 -7.76 -4.04
N SER A 79 -6.95 -8.07 -5.13
CA SER A 79 -7.39 -7.97 -6.51
C SER A 79 -7.36 -9.34 -7.21
N GLY A 80 -6.79 -9.44 -8.41
CA GLY A 80 -6.72 -10.67 -9.20
C GLY A 80 -5.74 -11.74 -8.70
N GLY A 81 -4.94 -11.50 -7.65
CA GLY A 81 -4.03 -12.50 -7.06
C GLY A 81 -2.64 -12.57 -7.69
N ILE A 82 -2.29 -11.65 -8.60
CA ILE A 82 -1.07 -11.72 -9.41
C ILE A 82 0.22 -11.61 -8.58
N PHE A 83 0.20 -10.83 -7.48
CA PHE A 83 1.35 -10.74 -6.59
C PHE A 83 1.75 -12.12 -6.05
N TYR A 84 0.78 -12.88 -5.54
CA TYR A 84 1.05 -14.22 -5.01
C TYR A 84 1.61 -15.17 -6.08
N GLU A 85 1.08 -15.11 -7.29
CA GLU A 85 1.56 -15.95 -8.41
C GLU A 85 3.03 -15.67 -8.75
N ILE A 86 3.43 -14.39 -8.83
CA ILE A 86 4.82 -14.01 -9.09
C ILE A 86 5.71 -14.39 -7.90
N ALA A 87 5.34 -13.97 -6.70
CA ALA A 87 6.17 -14.10 -5.51
C ALA A 87 6.38 -15.57 -5.10
N SER A 88 5.34 -16.42 -5.20
CA SER A 88 5.46 -17.83 -4.88
C SER A 88 6.42 -18.57 -5.80
N ARG A 89 6.45 -18.22 -7.10
CA ARG A 89 7.40 -18.80 -8.05
C ARG A 89 8.80 -18.28 -7.83
N PHE A 90 8.93 -16.99 -7.53
CA PHE A 90 10.22 -16.39 -7.20
C PHE A 90 10.86 -17.08 -5.97
N ILE A 91 10.05 -17.39 -4.94
CA ILE A 91 10.51 -18.19 -3.78
C ILE A 91 10.86 -19.62 -4.18
N ARG A 92 10.02 -20.29 -4.99
CA ARG A 92 10.28 -21.65 -5.49
C ARG A 92 11.64 -21.75 -6.20
N ASP A 93 12.01 -20.70 -6.92
CA ASP A 93 13.27 -20.62 -7.67
C ASP A 93 14.47 -20.14 -6.79
N GLY A 94 14.31 -20.16 -5.44
CA GLY A 94 15.34 -19.86 -4.46
C GLY A 94 15.50 -18.36 -4.14
N GLY A 95 14.62 -17.51 -4.62
CA GLY A 95 14.62 -16.08 -4.34
C GLY A 95 14.04 -15.72 -2.98
N VAL A 96 14.23 -14.47 -2.59
CA VAL A 96 13.73 -13.86 -1.34
C VAL A 96 12.77 -12.76 -1.68
N VAL A 97 11.59 -12.75 -1.07
CA VAL A 97 10.58 -11.71 -1.26
C VAL A 97 10.55 -10.79 -0.05
N TYR A 98 10.50 -9.48 -0.28
CA TYR A 98 10.27 -8.46 0.75
C TYR A 98 8.98 -7.72 0.44
N GLY A 99 8.10 -7.61 1.44
CA GLY A 99 6.82 -6.90 1.31
C GLY A 99 6.25 -6.50 2.66
N ALA A 100 5.22 -5.66 2.65
CA ALA A 100 4.61 -5.15 3.87
C ALA A 100 3.68 -6.17 4.53
N ALA A 101 3.84 -6.39 5.83
CA ALA A 101 2.94 -7.20 6.66
C ALA A 101 2.78 -6.60 8.05
N PHE A 102 1.67 -6.91 8.72
CA PHE A 102 1.51 -6.60 10.14
C PHE A 102 2.32 -7.59 10.98
N ASP A 103 2.96 -7.08 12.03
CA ASP A 103 3.52 -7.89 13.09
C ASP A 103 2.44 -8.26 14.13
N GLU A 104 2.84 -8.95 15.19
CA GLU A 104 1.98 -9.39 16.30
C GLU A 104 1.30 -8.23 17.05
N ASN A 105 1.84 -7.00 16.95
CA ASN A 105 1.31 -5.79 17.57
C ASN A 105 0.52 -4.91 16.58
N LEU A 106 0.17 -5.44 15.41
CA LEU A 106 -0.43 -4.72 14.30
C LEU A 106 0.40 -3.50 13.82
N LYS A 107 1.72 -3.52 14.02
CA LYS A 107 2.62 -2.57 13.40
C LYS A 107 2.90 -3.02 11.98
N LEU A 108 2.72 -2.13 11.00
CA LEU A 108 3.03 -2.44 9.62
C LEU A 108 4.52 -2.25 9.35
N ILE A 109 5.20 -3.33 9.02
CA ILE A 109 6.63 -3.39 8.71
C ILE A 109 6.87 -4.10 7.37
N HIS A 110 8.02 -3.89 6.74
CA HIS A 110 8.45 -4.78 5.66
C HIS A 110 9.08 -6.04 6.23
N GLN A 111 8.59 -7.19 5.78
CA GLN A 111 9.06 -8.50 6.21
C GLN A 111 9.69 -9.25 5.04
N ARG A 112 10.58 -10.17 5.38
CA ARG A 112 11.27 -11.10 4.49
C ARG A 112 10.49 -12.41 4.41
N ALA A 113 10.36 -12.98 3.22
CA ALA A 113 9.73 -14.28 3.00
C ALA A 113 10.57 -15.17 2.09
N THR A 114 10.74 -16.42 2.48
CA THR A 114 11.44 -17.50 1.76
C THR A 114 10.60 -18.77 1.63
N THR A 115 9.44 -18.78 2.30
CA THR A 115 8.46 -19.86 2.23
C THR A 115 7.08 -19.34 1.84
N TYR A 116 6.16 -20.21 1.50
CA TYR A 116 4.78 -19.84 1.15
C TYR A 116 3.99 -19.36 2.39
N GLU A 117 4.31 -19.90 3.56
CA GLU A 117 3.73 -19.51 4.84
C GLU A 117 4.13 -18.07 5.19
N GLU A 118 5.42 -17.72 5.01
CA GLU A 118 5.93 -16.36 5.22
C GLU A 118 5.42 -15.38 4.16
N LEU A 119 5.12 -15.85 2.93
CA LEU A 119 4.56 -15.02 1.85
C LEU A 119 3.13 -14.59 2.11
N THR A 120 2.30 -15.44 2.72
CA THR A 120 0.87 -15.18 2.92
C THR A 120 0.57 -13.86 3.64
N PRO A 121 1.26 -13.48 4.74
CA PRO A 121 1.07 -12.17 5.39
C PRO A 121 1.41 -10.96 4.52
N LEU A 122 2.31 -11.12 3.53
CA LEU A 122 2.67 -10.03 2.60
C LEU A 122 1.56 -9.73 1.59
N CYS A 123 0.63 -10.68 1.37
CA CYS A 123 -0.50 -10.51 0.47
C CYS A 123 -1.52 -9.51 1.01
N LYS A 124 -2.40 -9.04 0.14
CA LYS A 124 -3.46 -8.05 0.38
C LYS A 124 -2.96 -6.63 0.66
N SER A 125 -3.86 -5.67 0.51
CA SER A 125 -3.58 -4.25 0.71
C SER A 125 -3.48 -3.92 2.19
N LYS A 126 -2.53 -3.06 2.53
CA LYS A 126 -2.37 -2.44 3.85
C LYS A 126 -2.27 -0.92 3.63
N TYR A 127 -3.23 -0.19 4.14
CA TYR A 127 -3.39 1.24 3.85
C TYR A 127 -2.65 2.14 4.84
N LEU A 128 -1.44 1.72 5.24
CA LEU A 128 -0.53 2.44 6.11
C LEU A 128 0.85 2.58 5.45
N HIS A 129 1.63 3.51 5.95
CA HIS A 129 3.06 3.57 5.62
C HIS A 129 3.81 2.53 6.45
N SER A 130 4.42 1.53 5.79
CA SER A 130 5.19 0.50 6.50
C SER A 130 6.53 1.03 7.00
N ASP A 131 6.93 0.57 8.17
CA ASP A 131 8.23 0.88 8.73
C ASP A 131 9.34 0.14 7.97
N MET A 132 10.44 0.84 7.67
CA MET A 132 11.59 0.32 6.95
C MET A 132 12.82 0.12 7.86
N ASP A 133 12.65 0.29 9.16
CA ASP A 133 13.75 0.11 10.13
C ASP A 133 14.31 -1.32 10.06
N GLY A 134 15.64 -1.44 9.96
CA GLY A 134 16.35 -2.71 9.80
C GLY A 134 16.19 -3.41 8.44
N VAL A 135 15.22 -3.01 7.61
CA VAL A 135 14.91 -3.67 6.32
C VAL A 135 16.06 -3.52 5.33
N TYR A 136 16.64 -2.34 5.22
CA TYR A 136 17.74 -2.08 4.29
C TYR A 136 18.99 -2.90 4.62
N SER A 137 19.30 -3.06 5.91
CA SER A 137 20.41 -3.91 6.38
C SER A 137 20.17 -5.38 6.02
N ASN A 138 18.95 -5.90 6.18
CA ASN A 138 18.57 -7.27 5.80
C ASN A 138 18.67 -7.46 4.27
N LEU A 139 18.15 -6.53 3.48
CA LEU A 139 18.27 -6.52 2.01
C LEU A 139 19.73 -6.58 1.57
N LYS A 140 20.59 -5.74 2.17
CA LYS A 140 22.03 -5.68 1.88
C LYS A 140 22.73 -7.01 2.19
N ASN A 141 22.37 -7.67 3.29
CA ASN A 141 22.96 -8.97 3.67
C ASN A 141 22.54 -10.08 2.70
N ASP A 142 21.27 -10.15 2.32
CA ASP A 142 20.79 -11.12 1.33
C ASP A 142 21.44 -10.90 -0.05
N LEU A 143 21.54 -9.64 -0.53
CA LEU A 143 22.21 -9.29 -1.78
C LEU A 143 23.70 -9.67 -1.76
N LYS A 144 24.41 -9.36 -0.67
CA LYS A 144 25.82 -9.76 -0.50
C LYS A 144 26.02 -11.26 -0.47
N SER A 145 25.04 -12.02 0.01
CA SER A 145 25.08 -13.49 0.00
C SER A 145 24.73 -14.12 -1.37
N GLY A 146 24.54 -13.30 -2.39
CA GLY A 146 24.27 -13.77 -3.76
C GLY A 146 22.80 -14.10 -4.03
N LYS A 147 21.86 -13.77 -3.15
CA LYS A 147 20.44 -14.08 -3.34
C LYS A 147 19.77 -13.11 -4.30
N ASN A 148 18.85 -13.64 -5.10
CA ASN A 148 17.90 -12.82 -5.85
C ASN A 148 16.80 -12.31 -4.93
N ILE A 149 16.50 -11.01 -5.03
CA ILE A 149 15.50 -10.33 -4.19
C ILE A 149 14.37 -9.77 -5.04
N PHE A 150 13.15 -10.03 -4.61
CA PHE A 150 11.96 -9.37 -5.12
C PHE A 150 11.38 -8.46 -4.04
N PHE A 151 11.63 -7.15 -4.16
CA PHE A 151 11.10 -6.13 -3.25
C PHE A 151 9.78 -5.58 -3.79
N VAL A 152 8.74 -5.54 -2.94
CA VAL A 152 7.42 -5.01 -3.27
C VAL A 152 7.01 -3.96 -2.24
N GLY A 153 6.85 -2.70 -2.66
CA GLY A 153 6.54 -1.60 -1.76
C GLY A 153 5.84 -0.42 -2.44
N ALA A 154 5.45 0.57 -1.66
CA ALA A 154 4.98 1.84 -2.19
C ALA A 154 6.07 2.46 -3.10
N PRO A 155 5.69 3.22 -4.16
CA PRO A 155 6.67 3.75 -5.11
C PRO A 155 7.82 4.51 -4.45
N CYS A 156 7.56 5.26 -3.38
CA CYS A 156 8.59 5.96 -2.62
C CYS A 156 9.57 5.02 -1.91
N GLN A 157 9.10 3.89 -1.38
CA GLN A 157 9.93 2.87 -0.75
C GLN A 157 10.70 2.04 -1.80
N ALA A 158 10.03 1.68 -2.89
CA ALA A 158 10.65 1.04 -4.05
C ALA A 158 11.81 1.89 -4.62
N SER A 159 11.60 3.20 -4.74
CA SER A 159 12.64 4.15 -5.18
C SER A 159 13.80 4.23 -4.20
N ALA A 160 13.55 4.21 -2.89
CA ALA A 160 14.61 4.18 -1.89
C ALA A 160 15.49 2.92 -2.01
N VAL A 161 14.87 1.75 -2.19
CA VAL A 161 15.59 0.47 -2.42
C VAL A 161 16.37 0.52 -3.74
N LYS A 162 15.78 1.04 -4.80
CA LYS A 162 16.44 1.21 -6.11
C LYS A 162 17.68 2.09 -5.99
N ASN A 163 17.55 3.28 -5.38
CA ASN A 163 18.64 4.23 -5.21
C ASN A 163 19.78 3.69 -4.33
N LEU A 164 19.46 2.86 -3.32
CA LEU A 164 20.47 2.28 -2.43
C LEU A 164 21.24 1.13 -3.08
N PHE A 165 20.58 0.28 -3.87
CA PHE A 165 21.13 -1.05 -4.20
C PHE A 165 21.21 -1.35 -5.70
N ALA A 166 20.42 -0.70 -6.59
CA ALA A 166 20.33 -1.11 -7.98
C ALA A 166 21.65 -0.97 -8.76
N ASN A 167 22.47 0.01 -8.44
CA ASN A 167 23.76 0.19 -9.13
C ASN A 167 24.74 -0.96 -8.86
N GLN A 168 24.73 -1.51 -7.65
CA GLN A 168 25.67 -2.57 -7.26
C GLN A 168 25.09 -3.97 -7.51
N TYR A 169 23.77 -4.15 -7.41
CA TYR A 169 23.12 -5.46 -7.44
C TYR A 169 22.03 -5.55 -8.53
N LYS A 170 22.28 -4.92 -9.68
CA LYS A 170 21.31 -4.78 -10.78
C LYS A 170 20.71 -6.12 -11.24
N SER A 171 21.51 -7.16 -11.32
CA SER A 171 21.06 -8.50 -11.77
C SER A 171 20.26 -9.28 -10.74
N GLN A 172 20.44 -8.98 -9.44
CA GLN A 172 19.83 -9.73 -8.34
C GLN A 172 18.58 -9.06 -7.76
N LEU A 173 18.42 -7.72 -7.98
CA LEU A 173 17.33 -6.94 -7.39
C LEU A 173 16.21 -6.74 -8.40
N TYR A 174 15.04 -7.28 -8.10
CA TYR A 174 13.77 -7.11 -8.80
C TYR A 174 12.84 -6.25 -7.95
N ILE A 175 12.18 -5.28 -8.54
CA ILE A 175 11.35 -4.32 -7.81
C ILE A 175 9.95 -4.28 -8.41
N ALA A 176 8.92 -4.43 -7.56
CA ALA A 176 7.57 -4.04 -7.88
C ALA A 176 7.16 -2.80 -7.08
N ASP A 177 6.55 -1.85 -7.74
CA ASP A 177 5.72 -0.85 -7.08
C ASP A 177 4.24 -1.15 -7.32
N PHE A 178 3.37 -0.36 -6.71
CA PHE A 178 1.94 -0.45 -6.95
C PHE A 178 1.31 0.94 -7.12
N LEU A 179 0.10 0.98 -7.69
CA LEU A 179 -0.68 2.20 -7.77
C LEU A 179 -1.07 2.63 -6.36
N CYS A 180 -0.40 3.66 -5.87
CA CYS A 180 -0.55 4.15 -4.50
C CYS A 180 -1.26 5.50 -4.50
N HIS A 181 -2.42 5.57 -3.85
CA HIS A 181 -3.16 6.82 -3.66
C HIS A 181 -2.61 7.66 -2.50
N GLY A 182 -1.91 7.02 -1.56
CA GLY A 182 -1.37 7.57 -0.35
C GLY A 182 -1.32 6.53 0.77
N THR A 183 -0.73 6.89 1.89
CA THR A 183 -0.65 6.04 3.09
C THR A 183 -0.99 6.86 4.33
N GLY A 184 -1.77 6.28 5.24
CA GLY A 184 -1.97 6.86 6.57
C GLY A 184 -0.85 6.46 7.54
N THR A 185 -0.92 6.98 8.78
CA THR A 185 0.08 6.71 9.81
C THR A 185 -0.34 5.57 10.74
N GLN A 186 0.65 4.89 11.31
CA GLN A 186 0.45 3.85 12.33
C GLN A 186 -0.26 4.41 13.57
N LEU A 187 0.03 5.67 13.97
CA LEU A 187 -0.56 6.31 15.13
C LEU A 187 -2.07 6.43 14.99
N VAL A 188 -2.54 6.93 13.83
CA VAL A 188 -3.98 7.10 13.55
C VAL A 188 -4.69 5.74 13.47
N PHE A 189 -4.05 4.73 12.87
CA PHE A 189 -4.58 3.37 12.84
C PHE A 189 -4.72 2.79 14.23
N ASN A 190 -3.68 2.88 15.07
CA ASN A 190 -3.69 2.38 16.43
C ASN A 190 -4.73 3.08 17.31
N ALA A 191 -5.02 4.38 17.06
CA ALA A 191 -6.10 5.08 17.74
C ALA A 191 -7.47 4.42 17.43
N CYS A 192 -7.72 4.09 16.15
CA CYS A 192 -8.95 3.41 15.75
C CYS A 192 -9.04 1.97 16.28
N ILE A 193 -7.93 1.23 16.30
CA ILE A 193 -7.85 -0.13 16.89
C ILE A 193 -8.21 -0.06 18.38
N ARG A 194 -7.58 0.83 19.16
CA ARG A 194 -7.85 0.97 20.61
C ARG A 194 -9.31 1.31 20.92
N GLU A 195 -9.94 2.20 20.14
CA GLU A 195 -11.36 2.53 20.33
C GLU A 195 -12.27 1.34 19.98
N GLU A 196 -11.92 0.54 18.96
CA GLU A 196 -12.66 -0.66 18.61
C GLU A 196 -12.49 -1.77 19.66
N GLU A 197 -11.29 -1.99 20.17
CA GLU A 197 -10.99 -2.91 21.28
C GLU A 197 -11.79 -2.55 22.54
N LYS A 198 -11.79 -1.26 22.91
CA LYS A 198 -12.55 -0.72 24.03
C LYS A 198 -14.06 -0.94 23.86
N ARG A 199 -14.57 -0.69 22.65
CA ARG A 199 -15.98 -0.88 22.31
C ARG A 199 -16.42 -2.35 22.38
N ARG A 200 -15.49 -3.27 22.04
CA ARG A 200 -15.76 -4.73 21.96
C ARG A 200 -15.36 -5.50 23.23
N GLY A 201 -14.56 -4.93 24.09
CA GLY A 201 -14.07 -5.59 25.31
C GLY A 201 -13.05 -6.70 25.02
N GLY A 202 -12.14 -6.52 24.06
CA GLY A 202 -11.13 -7.53 23.69
C GLY A 202 -9.93 -6.93 22.99
N HIS A 203 -8.98 -7.79 22.62
CA HIS A 203 -7.74 -7.42 21.92
C HIS A 203 -7.76 -7.88 20.46
N ILE A 204 -7.45 -6.98 19.52
CA ILE A 204 -7.42 -7.28 18.08
C ILE A 204 -6.05 -7.83 17.70
N THR A 205 -6.01 -9.08 17.23
CA THR A 205 -4.77 -9.83 16.93
C THR A 205 -4.45 -9.91 15.43
N ASP A 206 -5.37 -9.57 14.56
CA ASP A 206 -5.18 -9.56 13.10
C ASP A 206 -6.13 -8.55 12.46
N PHE A 207 -5.69 -7.90 11.37
CA PHE A 207 -6.50 -6.95 10.62
C PHE A 207 -6.27 -7.08 9.11
N CYS A 208 -7.35 -7.19 8.35
CA CYS A 208 -7.32 -7.34 6.90
C CYS A 208 -8.18 -6.27 6.23
N PHE A 209 -7.55 -5.38 5.49
CA PHE A 209 -8.22 -4.53 4.50
C PHE A 209 -8.56 -5.34 3.25
N ARG A 210 -9.63 -4.98 2.55
CA ARG A 210 -10.06 -5.69 1.32
C ARG A 210 -10.25 -7.21 1.55
N ALA A 211 -10.95 -7.55 2.63
CA ALA A 211 -11.08 -8.93 3.11
C ALA A 211 -11.93 -9.85 2.20
N LYS A 212 -12.66 -9.32 1.22
CA LYS A 212 -13.58 -10.07 0.31
C LYS A 212 -14.66 -10.90 1.05
N THR A 213 -14.93 -10.57 2.32
CA THR A 213 -15.88 -11.30 3.17
C THR A 213 -17.34 -10.89 2.95
N ARG A 214 -17.53 -9.72 2.38
CA ARG A 214 -18.86 -9.19 2.04
C ARG A 214 -18.85 -8.86 0.57
N LYS A 215 -19.72 -9.27 -0.26
CA LYS A 215 -19.82 -8.98 -1.70
C LYS A 215 -19.71 -7.46 -2.02
N ALA A 216 -18.70 -6.84 -1.46
CA ALA A 216 -18.37 -5.43 -1.54
C ALA A 216 -16.89 -5.27 -1.81
N GLU A 217 -16.55 -4.36 -2.69
CA GLU A 217 -15.21 -4.04 -3.14
C GLU A 217 -14.29 -3.61 -1.99
N HIS A 218 -14.83 -2.81 -1.07
CA HIS A 218 -14.15 -2.35 0.13
C HIS A 218 -14.81 -2.94 1.37
N SER A 219 -14.24 -4.01 1.88
CA SER A 219 -14.63 -4.63 3.15
C SER A 219 -13.39 -4.93 3.99
N PHE A 220 -13.54 -4.95 5.30
CA PHE A 220 -12.48 -5.35 6.22
C PHE A 220 -12.89 -6.57 7.04
N SER A 221 -11.89 -7.23 7.62
CA SER A 221 -12.07 -8.16 8.73
C SER A 221 -10.95 -8.00 9.73
N TYR A 222 -11.24 -8.31 10.98
CA TYR A 222 -10.22 -8.46 12.03
C TYR A 222 -10.59 -9.60 12.96
N THR A 223 -9.57 -10.19 13.59
CA THR A 223 -9.76 -11.18 14.65
C THR A 223 -9.61 -10.50 15.99
N ILE A 224 -10.60 -10.66 16.87
CA ILE A 224 -10.58 -10.15 18.23
C ILE A 224 -10.61 -11.32 19.22
N GLU A 225 -9.80 -11.22 20.27
CA GLU A 225 -9.76 -12.16 21.38
C GLU A 225 -10.40 -11.53 22.61
N CYS A 226 -11.44 -12.19 23.15
CA CYS A 226 -12.14 -11.82 24.36
C CYS A 226 -12.24 -13.06 25.24
N ASP A 227 -11.78 -12.98 26.49
CA ASP A 227 -11.83 -14.08 27.45
C ASP A 227 -11.25 -15.41 26.90
N GLY A 228 -10.11 -15.32 26.19
CA GLY A 228 -9.45 -16.47 25.56
C GLY A 228 -10.15 -17.05 24.33
N LYS A 229 -11.23 -16.44 23.85
CA LYS A 229 -11.96 -16.86 22.65
C LYS A 229 -11.72 -15.90 21.49
N LYS A 230 -11.29 -16.46 20.35
CA LYS A 230 -11.09 -15.72 19.13
C LYS A 230 -12.37 -15.65 18.29
N LYS A 231 -12.70 -14.46 17.79
CA LYS A 231 -13.84 -14.21 16.90
C LYS A 231 -13.41 -13.33 15.75
N THR A 232 -13.78 -13.70 14.52
CA THR A 232 -13.59 -12.85 13.35
C THR A 232 -14.80 -11.94 13.15
N ILE A 233 -14.54 -10.65 13.04
CA ILE A 233 -15.51 -9.59 12.74
C ILE A 233 -15.23 -9.09 11.33
N SER A 234 -16.28 -8.87 10.54
CA SER A 234 -16.16 -8.25 9.22
C SER A 234 -17.17 -7.11 9.05
N GLY A 235 -16.80 -6.11 8.29
CA GLY A 235 -17.62 -4.93 8.02
C GLY A 235 -17.33 -4.30 6.68
N TYR A 236 -18.11 -3.28 6.32
CA TYR A 236 -17.85 -2.40 5.19
C TYR A 236 -16.84 -1.30 5.61
N ASP A 237 -16.13 -0.72 4.66
CA ASP A 237 -15.17 0.37 4.86
C ASP A 237 -15.69 1.49 5.77
N PHE A 238 -16.93 1.93 5.57
CA PHE A 238 -17.57 3.00 6.34
C PHE A 238 -17.91 2.62 7.80
N GLU A 239 -17.79 1.35 8.19
CA GLU A 239 -18.00 0.89 9.57
C GLU A 239 -16.71 0.99 10.41
N PHE A 240 -15.53 1.21 9.78
CA PHE A 240 -14.26 1.38 10.48
C PHE A 240 -13.68 2.76 10.20
N PRO A 241 -13.56 3.66 11.19
CA PRO A 241 -13.23 5.08 10.99
C PRO A 241 -11.96 5.32 10.19
N TYR A 242 -10.91 4.54 10.43
CA TYR A 242 -9.67 4.61 9.67
C TYR A 242 -9.89 4.33 8.19
N TYR A 243 -10.58 3.24 7.86
CA TYR A 243 -10.79 2.82 6.47
C TYR A 243 -11.67 3.80 5.71
N TYR A 244 -12.74 4.27 6.35
CA TYR A 244 -13.60 5.32 5.80
C TYR A 244 -12.83 6.60 5.48
N SER A 245 -12.03 7.11 6.46
CA SER A 245 -11.25 8.32 6.28
C SER A 245 -10.11 8.15 5.27
N PHE A 246 -9.54 6.93 5.17
CA PHE A 246 -8.57 6.60 4.12
C PHE A 246 -9.18 6.74 2.73
N LEU A 247 -10.36 6.16 2.49
CA LEU A 247 -11.06 6.25 1.20
C LEU A 247 -11.63 7.66 0.91
N LYS A 248 -11.67 8.53 1.91
CA LYS A 248 -11.95 9.97 1.74
C LYS A 248 -10.68 10.82 1.61
N TYR A 249 -9.52 10.18 1.53
CA TYR A 249 -8.21 10.80 1.36
C TYR A 249 -7.84 11.80 2.47
N THR A 250 -8.48 11.72 3.63
CA THR A 250 -8.36 12.73 4.69
C THR A 250 -7.25 12.45 5.70
N ILE A 251 -6.64 11.25 5.66
CA ILE A 251 -5.65 10.81 6.66
C ILE A 251 -4.29 10.41 6.06
N PHE A 252 -4.03 10.79 4.83
CA PHE A 252 -2.73 10.50 4.22
C PHE A 252 -1.59 11.26 4.88
N ASN A 253 -0.38 10.73 4.79
CA ASN A 253 0.85 11.47 5.08
C ASN A 253 0.91 12.73 4.22
N GLY A 254 1.40 13.84 4.77
CA GLY A 254 1.44 15.14 4.08
C GLY A 254 2.12 15.09 2.73
N ALA A 255 3.24 14.35 2.63
CA ALA A 255 3.97 14.17 1.38
C ALA A 255 3.17 13.43 0.27
N CYS A 256 2.13 12.66 0.62
CA CYS A 256 1.31 11.95 -0.37
C CYS A 256 0.48 12.89 -1.24
N TYR A 257 0.10 14.07 -0.74
CA TYR A 257 -0.68 15.06 -1.50
C TYR A 257 0.14 15.85 -2.53
N SER A 258 1.45 15.68 -2.53
CA SER A 258 2.37 16.22 -3.55
C SER A 258 3.31 15.12 -4.06
N CYS A 259 2.82 13.90 -4.14
CA CYS A 259 3.61 12.70 -4.44
C CYS A 259 4.22 12.77 -5.85
N PRO A 260 5.56 12.70 -6.01
CA PRO A 260 6.20 12.75 -7.32
C PRO A 260 5.99 11.47 -8.14
N TYR A 261 5.45 10.41 -7.51
CA TYR A 261 5.22 9.10 -8.14
C TYR A 261 3.79 8.91 -8.65
N ALA A 262 2.90 9.89 -8.46
CA ALA A 262 1.55 9.87 -9.02
C ALA A 262 1.58 10.32 -10.47
N GLN A 263 2.10 9.44 -11.35
CA GLN A 263 2.30 9.69 -12.78
C GLN A 263 2.44 8.38 -13.56
N ASN A 264 2.45 8.46 -14.90
CA ASN A 264 2.52 7.28 -15.77
C ASN A 264 3.88 6.55 -15.74
N ALA A 265 4.99 7.28 -15.55
CA ALA A 265 6.31 6.68 -15.41
C ALA A 265 6.45 6.05 -14.01
N ARG A 266 7.01 4.84 -13.92
CA ARG A 266 7.00 4.05 -12.69
C ARG A 266 8.41 3.68 -12.25
N VAL A 267 8.57 3.38 -10.97
CA VAL A 267 9.86 3.02 -10.35
C VAL A 267 10.17 1.55 -10.53
N GLY A 268 9.18 0.68 -10.28
CA GLY A 268 9.36 -0.77 -10.27
C GLY A 268 9.63 -1.36 -11.65
N ASP A 269 10.23 -2.53 -11.70
CA ASP A 269 10.33 -3.36 -12.90
C ASP A 269 8.94 -3.78 -13.38
N ILE A 270 8.00 -3.99 -12.44
CA ILE A 270 6.56 -4.11 -12.68
C ILE A 270 5.80 -3.16 -11.75
N THR A 271 4.61 -2.74 -12.20
CA THR A 271 3.65 -2.02 -11.37
C THR A 271 2.38 -2.84 -11.22
N LEU A 272 1.92 -3.00 -9.99
CA LEU A 272 0.70 -3.72 -9.63
C LEU A 272 -0.42 -2.74 -9.24
N GLY A 273 -1.66 -3.11 -9.48
CA GLY A 273 -2.81 -2.31 -9.09
C GLY A 273 -4.12 -3.06 -9.23
N ASP A 274 -5.22 -2.38 -8.93
CA ASP A 274 -6.56 -2.80 -9.34
C ASP A 274 -6.86 -2.23 -10.74
N PHE A 275 -7.48 -3.03 -11.60
CA PHE A 275 -7.91 -2.56 -12.91
C PHE A 275 -9.35 -2.03 -12.83
N TRP A 276 -9.50 -0.84 -12.22
CA TRP A 276 -10.80 -0.19 -12.10
C TRP A 276 -11.44 0.07 -13.45
N GLY A 277 -12.76 -0.09 -13.54
CA GLY A 277 -13.53 0.18 -14.76
C GLY A 277 -13.36 -0.83 -15.90
N ILE A 278 -12.58 -1.89 -15.72
CA ILE A 278 -12.30 -2.88 -16.79
C ILE A 278 -13.56 -3.51 -17.38
N LYS A 279 -14.64 -3.64 -16.64
CA LYS A 279 -15.92 -4.17 -17.11
C LYS A 279 -16.56 -3.33 -18.21
N HIS A 280 -16.23 -2.04 -18.32
CA HIS A 280 -16.70 -1.18 -19.41
C HIS A 280 -16.06 -1.56 -20.76
N TYR A 281 -14.87 -2.15 -20.72
CA TYR A 281 -14.11 -2.59 -21.88
C TYR A 281 -14.23 -4.09 -22.15
N ASN A 282 -14.48 -4.87 -21.10
CA ASN A 282 -14.65 -6.32 -21.19
C ASN A 282 -15.61 -6.81 -20.11
N SER A 283 -16.88 -7.01 -20.49
CA SER A 283 -17.95 -7.44 -19.58
C SER A 283 -17.76 -8.85 -19.02
N SER A 284 -16.85 -9.68 -19.60
CA SER A 284 -16.51 -10.99 -19.06
C SER A 284 -15.57 -10.92 -17.85
N LEU A 285 -14.93 -9.77 -17.61
CA LEU A 285 -14.06 -9.52 -16.47
C LEU A 285 -14.88 -8.88 -15.35
N ASP A 286 -15.16 -9.65 -14.31
CA ASP A 286 -15.87 -9.15 -13.13
C ASP A 286 -14.86 -8.53 -12.15
N ASP A 287 -14.90 -7.20 -12.02
CA ASP A 287 -14.04 -6.42 -11.14
C ASP A 287 -14.48 -6.46 -9.66
N ARG A 288 -15.68 -6.96 -9.34
CA ARG A 288 -16.18 -7.09 -7.94
C ARG A 288 -15.33 -8.02 -7.09
N ASP A 289 -14.79 -9.09 -7.69
CA ASP A 289 -13.83 -9.98 -7.04
C ASP A 289 -12.38 -9.56 -7.25
N GLY A 290 -12.16 -8.42 -7.91
CA GLY A 290 -10.88 -7.84 -8.24
C GLY A 290 -10.24 -8.42 -9.51
N VAL A 291 -9.78 -7.53 -10.38
CA VAL A 291 -8.93 -7.81 -11.53
C VAL A 291 -7.63 -7.03 -11.32
N SER A 292 -6.50 -7.71 -11.31
CA SER A 292 -5.21 -7.04 -11.17
C SER A 292 -4.85 -6.31 -12.46
N MET A 293 -4.39 -5.08 -12.33
CA MET A 293 -3.64 -4.38 -13.36
C MET A 293 -2.15 -4.67 -13.14
N LEU A 294 -1.45 -5.03 -14.20
CA LEU A 294 -0.01 -5.23 -14.21
C LEU A 294 0.60 -4.48 -15.38
N ALA A 295 1.53 -3.57 -15.09
CA ALA A 295 2.38 -2.92 -16.09
C ALA A 295 3.79 -3.49 -16.02
N VAL A 296 4.35 -3.87 -17.17
CA VAL A 296 5.75 -4.30 -17.33
C VAL A 296 6.57 -3.09 -17.74
N ASN A 297 7.52 -2.67 -16.89
CA ASN A 297 8.26 -1.41 -17.06
C ASN A 297 9.73 -1.64 -17.45
N SER A 298 10.22 -2.88 -17.44
CA SER A 298 11.61 -3.25 -17.77
C SER A 298 11.73 -4.70 -18.22
N GLU A 299 12.90 -5.10 -18.75
CA GLU A 299 13.19 -6.51 -19.09
C GLU A 299 13.12 -7.43 -17.87
N LYS A 300 13.55 -6.98 -16.69
CA LYS A 300 13.37 -7.72 -15.44
C LYS A 300 11.91 -7.88 -15.08
N GLY A 301 11.12 -6.84 -15.34
CA GLY A 301 9.67 -6.90 -15.18
C GLY A 301 9.01 -7.92 -16.09
N LYS A 302 9.50 -8.06 -17.33
CA LYS A 302 9.05 -9.12 -18.23
C LYS A 302 9.35 -10.50 -17.65
N HIS A 303 10.56 -10.72 -17.14
CA HIS A 303 10.91 -11.97 -16.47
C HIS A 303 9.96 -12.28 -15.28
N LEU A 304 9.66 -11.30 -14.43
CA LEU A 304 8.69 -11.48 -13.33
C LEU A 304 7.30 -11.85 -13.84
N PHE A 305 6.84 -11.23 -14.92
CA PHE A 305 5.54 -11.52 -15.51
C PHE A 305 5.49 -12.93 -16.10
N ASP A 306 6.53 -13.33 -16.82
CA ASP A 306 6.66 -14.67 -17.44
C ASP A 306 6.58 -15.79 -16.39
N LEU A 307 7.07 -15.56 -15.15
CA LEU A 307 6.92 -16.51 -14.05
C LEU A 307 5.45 -16.87 -13.75
N ALA A 308 4.52 -15.92 -13.91
CA ALA A 308 3.13 -16.07 -13.49
C ALA A 308 2.14 -16.27 -14.64
N GLN A 309 2.55 -16.02 -15.88
CA GLN A 309 1.66 -15.92 -17.04
C GLN A 309 0.80 -17.16 -17.24
N ASP A 310 1.38 -18.37 -17.17
CA ASP A 310 0.67 -19.64 -17.41
C ASP A 310 -0.38 -19.96 -16.34
N SER A 311 -0.33 -19.31 -15.19
CA SER A 311 -1.26 -19.51 -14.07
C SER A 311 -2.34 -18.45 -13.98
N CYS A 312 -2.43 -17.58 -14.99
CA CYS A 312 -3.32 -16.45 -15.01
C CYS A 312 -4.09 -16.33 -16.32
N LYS A 313 -5.33 -15.86 -16.24
CA LYS A 313 -6.01 -15.30 -17.40
C LYS A 313 -5.50 -13.88 -17.58
N VAL A 314 -4.97 -13.58 -18.77
CA VAL A 314 -4.33 -12.31 -19.08
C VAL A 314 -4.95 -11.69 -20.33
N HIS A 315 -5.27 -10.39 -20.26
CA HIS A 315 -5.75 -9.61 -21.39
C HIS A 315 -4.97 -8.29 -21.46
N SER A 316 -4.45 -7.96 -22.65
CA SER A 316 -3.66 -6.73 -22.85
C SER A 316 -4.53 -5.54 -23.24
N TYR A 317 -4.23 -4.38 -22.70
CA TYR A 317 -4.91 -3.10 -22.96
C TYR A 317 -3.90 -1.98 -23.12
N ALA A 318 -4.30 -0.90 -23.80
CA ALA A 318 -3.50 0.31 -23.83
C ALA A 318 -3.47 0.96 -22.43
N LEU A 319 -2.34 1.59 -22.07
CA LEU A 319 -2.15 2.20 -20.75
C LEU A 319 -3.25 3.20 -20.37
N HIS A 320 -3.74 4.02 -21.34
CA HIS A 320 -4.74 5.04 -21.06
C HIS A 320 -6.05 4.45 -20.51
N ILE A 321 -6.42 3.22 -20.89
CA ILE A 321 -7.60 2.52 -20.37
C ILE A 321 -7.47 2.25 -18.86
N ALA A 322 -6.29 1.82 -18.39
CA ALA A 322 -6.06 1.64 -16.97
C ALA A 322 -5.94 2.98 -16.21
N ALA A 323 -5.34 4.00 -16.85
CA ALA A 323 -5.14 5.31 -16.25
C ALA A 323 -6.44 6.11 -16.11
N GLU A 324 -7.45 5.86 -16.95
CA GLU A 324 -8.74 6.56 -16.93
C GLU A 324 -9.43 6.47 -15.56
N HIS A 325 -9.43 5.29 -14.96
CA HIS A 325 -10.08 5.01 -13.68
C HIS A 325 -9.10 4.91 -12.49
N ASN A 326 -7.81 5.24 -12.69
CA ASN A 326 -6.77 5.25 -11.65
C ASN A 326 -6.09 6.61 -11.59
N GLN A 327 -6.56 7.50 -10.71
CA GLN A 327 -6.03 8.87 -10.57
C GLN A 327 -4.52 8.88 -10.29
N SER A 328 -4.01 7.96 -9.47
CA SER A 328 -2.59 7.86 -9.14
C SER A 328 -1.64 7.57 -10.33
N TYR A 329 -2.18 7.26 -11.51
CA TYR A 329 -1.43 7.28 -12.76
C TYR A 329 -1.26 8.68 -13.37
N ARG A 330 -1.98 9.67 -12.88
CA ARG A 330 -2.02 11.02 -13.48
C ARG A 330 -1.47 12.07 -12.53
N GLU A 331 -1.98 12.09 -11.30
CA GLU A 331 -1.71 13.12 -10.32
C GLU A 331 -2.01 12.64 -8.89
N PRO A 332 -1.39 13.26 -7.87
CA PRO A 332 -1.73 12.97 -6.47
C PRO A 332 -3.13 13.49 -6.11
N GLU A 333 -3.69 12.95 -5.03
CA GLU A 333 -4.92 13.49 -4.45
C GLU A 333 -4.69 14.92 -3.92
N PRO A 334 -5.64 15.84 -4.09
CA PRO A 334 -5.52 17.19 -3.56
C PRO A 334 -5.56 17.18 -2.03
N TYR A 335 -4.85 18.13 -1.39
CA TYR A 335 -4.84 18.25 0.07
C TYR A 335 -6.24 18.65 0.58
N PRO A 336 -6.92 17.82 1.40
CA PRO A 336 -8.28 18.10 1.84
C PRO A 336 -8.29 19.02 3.07
N VAL A 337 -9.21 19.98 3.10
CA VAL A 337 -9.44 20.87 4.29
C VAL A 337 -9.71 20.03 5.54
N LYS A 338 -10.45 18.95 5.41
CA LYS A 338 -10.79 18.03 6.52
C LYS A 338 -9.57 17.48 7.25
N ARG A 339 -8.44 17.26 6.56
CA ARG A 339 -7.21 16.79 7.22
C ARG A 339 -6.70 17.79 8.26
N HIS A 340 -6.71 19.09 7.93
CA HIS A 340 -6.30 20.14 8.86
C HIS A 340 -7.19 20.20 10.09
N GLU A 341 -8.51 20.03 9.92
CA GLU A 341 -9.46 19.95 11.02
C GLU A 341 -9.17 18.73 11.92
N LEU A 342 -8.90 17.55 11.33
CA LEU A 342 -8.59 16.34 12.09
C LEU A 342 -7.29 16.47 12.90
N ILE A 343 -6.25 17.13 12.36
CA ILE A 343 -5.01 17.41 13.08
C ILE A 343 -5.31 18.31 14.30
N LYS A 344 -6.07 19.39 14.13
CA LYS A 344 -6.46 20.28 15.23
C LYS A 344 -7.27 19.56 16.33
N ILE A 345 -8.16 18.63 15.92
CA ILE A 345 -8.92 17.82 16.88
C ILE A 345 -7.97 16.92 17.67
N LEU A 346 -7.00 16.27 17.00
CA LEU A 346 -6.01 15.43 17.67
C LEU A 346 -5.19 16.23 18.69
N GLU A 347 -4.72 17.42 18.30
CA GLU A 347 -3.93 18.31 19.16
C GLU A 347 -4.70 18.79 20.39
N LYS A 348 -5.95 19.18 20.22
CA LYS A 348 -6.76 19.79 21.27
C LYS A 348 -7.50 18.78 22.13
N ASP A 349 -8.12 17.78 21.51
CA ASP A 349 -9.13 16.93 22.12
C ASP A 349 -8.70 15.45 22.20
N GLY A 350 -7.54 15.10 21.62
CA GLY A 350 -6.91 13.80 21.69
C GLY A 350 -7.48 12.74 20.77
N ALA A 351 -6.94 11.52 20.89
CA ALA A 351 -7.16 10.41 19.94
C ALA A 351 -8.62 9.95 19.87
N SER A 352 -9.34 9.87 20.99
CA SER A 352 -10.76 9.43 20.98
C SER A 352 -11.68 10.42 20.25
N ALA A 353 -11.39 11.73 20.35
CA ALA A 353 -12.11 12.76 19.61
C ALA A 353 -11.81 12.67 18.11
N LEU A 354 -10.54 12.43 17.75
CA LEU A 354 -10.11 12.18 16.37
C LEU A 354 -10.91 11.03 15.76
N VAL A 355 -10.95 9.85 16.42
CA VAL A 355 -11.67 8.68 15.91
C VAL A 355 -13.16 8.96 15.69
N ARG A 356 -13.81 9.70 16.61
CA ARG A 356 -15.21 10.13 16.40
C ARG A 356 -15.37 11.04 15.20
N ALA A 357 -14.46 12.01 14.99
CA ALA A 357 -14.49 12.93 13.85
C ALA A 357 -14.19 12.25 12.50
N MET A 358 -13.48 11.11 12.53
CA MET A 358 -13.20 10.25 11.38
C MET A 358 -14.34 9.30 11.05
N SER A 359 -15.31 9.10 11.92
CA SER A 359 -16.40 8.15 11.72
C SER A 359 -17.35 8.62 10.62
N CYS A 360 -17.91 7.64 9.89
CA CYS A 360 -18.93 7.93 8.88
C CYS A 360 -20.21 8.47 9.53
N PRO A 361 -20.70 9.67 9.16
CA PRO A 361 -21.90 10.24 9.78
C PRO A 361 -23.17 9.46 9.40
N ASP A 362 -23.21 8.84 8.24
CA ASP A 362 -24.38 8.18 7.66
C ASP A 362 -24.35 6.65 7.77
N ILE A 363 -23.70 6.06 8.79
CA ILE A 363 -23.51 4.60 8.92
C ILE A 363 -24.84 3.85 8.76
N LYS A 364 -25.91 4.27 9.42
CA LYS A 364 -27.22 3.58 9.35
C LYS A 364 -27.78 3.58 7.94
N LYS A 365 -27.71 4.72 7.25
CA LYS A 365 -28.17 4.89 5.86
C LYS A 365 -27.35 4.03 4.92
N ASN A 366 -26.03 4.03 5.08
CA ASN A 366 -25.12 3.23 4.26
C ASN A 366 -25.29 1.73 4.47
N LEU A 367 -25.54 1.28 5.72
CA LEU A 367 -25.87 -0.11 6.01
C LEU A 367 -27.17 -0.55 5.36
N LEU A 368 -28.22 0.31 5.42
CA LEU A 368 -29.49 0.03 4.74
C LEU A 368 -29.28 -0.12 3.23
N TRP A 369 -28.54 0.81 2.63
CA TRP A 369 -28.20 0.76 1.20
C TRP A 369 -27.37 -0.46 0.84
N ALA A 370 -26.35 -0.81 1.63
CA ALA A 370 -25.49 -1.97 1.37
C ALA A 370 -26.27 -3.29 1.37
N ARG A 371 -27.31 -3.39 2.21
CA ARG A 371 -28.17 -4.57 2.36
C ARG A 371 -29.31 -4.65 1.34
N MET A 372 -29.58 -3.59 0.57
CA MET A 372 -30.61 -3.60 -0.46
C MET A 372 -30.26 -4.57 -1.58
N PRO A 373 -31.26 -5.32 -2.13
CA PRO A 373 -31.06 -6.11 -3.34
C PRO A 373 -30.61 -5.25 -4.52
N ASP A 374 -29.73 -5.81 -5.37
CA ASP A 374 -29.14 -5.06 -6.50
C ASP A 374 -30.20 -4.54 -7.47
N ILE A 375 -31.32 -5.24 -7.63
CA ILE A 375 -32.44 -4.80 -8.47
C ILE A 375 -33.05 -3.48 -7.96
N ILE A 376 -33.21 -3.34 -6.62
CA ILE A 376 -33.74 -2.11 -6.01
C ILE A 376 -32.73 -0.97 -6.16
N LYS A 377 -31.43 -1.25 -5.97
CA LYS A 377 -30.35 -0.25 -6.19
C LYS A 377 -30.37 0.27 -7.61
N ARG A 378 -30.49 -0.59 -8.62
CA ARG A 378 -30.57 -0.20 -10.04
C ARG A 378 -31.81 0.65 -10.36
N ILE A 379 -32.97 0.29 -9.83
CA ILE A 379 -34.19 1.09 -9.98
C ILE A 379 -34.00 2.48 -9.40
N TYR A 380 -33.48 2.57 -8.16
CA TYR A 380 -33.24 3.84 -7.50
C TYR A 380 -32.21 4.73 -8.25
N GLN A 381 -31.14 4.14 -8.80
CA GLN A 381 -30.14 4.86 -9.58
C GLN A 381 -30.73 5.40 -10.89
N LYS A 382 -31.54 4.60 -11.61
CA LYS A 382 -32.28 5.07 -12.80
C LYS A 382 -33.23 6.22 -12.50
N MET A 383 -33.96 6.17 -11.36
CA MET A 383 -34.85 7.25 -10.94
C MET A 383 -34.12 8.56 -10.62
N LYS A 384 -32.84 8.49 -10.21
CA LYS A 384 -31.99 9.67 -9.94
C LYS A 384 -31.22 10.18 -11.14
N GLY A 385 -31.35 9.57 -12.31
CA GLY A 385 -30.63 9.99 -13.54
C GLY A 385 -29.12 9.68 -13.52
N HIS A 386 -28.68 8.71 -12.73
CA HIS A 386 -27.27 8.31 -12.61
C HIS A 386 -26.91 7.09 -13.49
N ILE A 387 -27.82 6.59 -14.34
CA ILE A 387 -27.58 5.56 -15.37
C ILE A 387 -28.50 5.85 -16.58
#